data_41fa75033e71ef96ba1a6d4654017dae
#
_entry.id   41fa75033e71ef96ba1a6d4654017dae
#
_cell.length_a   1.000
_cell.length_b   1.000
_cell.length_c   1.000
_cell.angle_alpha   90.00
_cell.angle_beta   90.00
_cell.angle_gamma   90.00
#
_symmetry.space_group_name_H-M   'P 1'
#
loop_
_entity.id
_entity.type
_entity.pdbx_description
1 polymer ?
#
loop_
_entity_poly.entity_id
_entity_poly.type
_entity_poly.pdbx_seq_one_letter_code
_entity_poly.pdbx_strand_id
1 'polypeptide(L)'
;FDKTLFEKLSYILEAGQRLAIIGPNGAGKSTLLKLLAGAFDEKLSDIKPDAGCIKWAEKATVGYYPQDHENDFDVDMDLTEWMRQWGQEGDDEQVIRGTLGRLLFGSNDVVKKVKVLSGGEKGRMLYGKLLLLKPNVLIMDEPTNHMDMESIESLNMALEKYKGTLIFVSHDRQFVSSLATQIIELDGKGGYEYYMGDYEGYLAKKGLA
;
A
#
# COMPACT_ATOMS: atom_id res chain seq x y z
N PHE A 1 9.55 -1.20 24.50
CA PHE A 1 10.23 -2.26 23.71
C PHE A 1 11.62 -1.73 23.38
N ASP A 2 12.69 -2.35 23.96
CA ASP A 2 14.09 -1.91 23.79
C ASP A 2 14.72 -2.48 22.50
N LYS A 3 13.95 -2.67 21.42
CA LYS A 3 14.50 -3.17 20.17
C LYS A 3 14.57 -2.04 19.15
N THR A 4 15.79 -1.67 18.79
CA THR A 4 16.02 -0.80 17.62
C THR A 4 15.66 -1.55 16.34
N LEU A 5 14.74 -1.00 15.56
CA LEU A 5 14.29 -1.60 14.30
C LEU A 5 15.19 -1.19 13.12
N PHE A 6 15.57 0.09 13.06
CA PHE A 6 16.55 0.62 12.11
C PHE A 6 17.14 1.91 12.63
N GLU A 7 18.39 2.17 12.27
CA GLU A 7 19.12 3.38 12.65
C GLU A 7 19.65 4.10 11.42
N LYS A 8 19.68 5.43 11.50
CA LYS A 8 20.31 6.31 10.49
C LYS A 8 19.79 6.07 9.06
N LEU A 9 18.58 5.53 8.93
CA LEU A 9 17.95 5.36 7.63
C LEU A 9 17.74 6.74 6.99
N SER A 10 18.54 7.02 5.97
CA SER A 10 18.49 8.29 5.21
C SER A 10 18.27 7.98 3.74
N TYR A 11 17.18 8.50 3.19
CA TYR A 11 16.78 8.18 1.84
C TYR A 11 15.95 9.32 1.22
N ILE A 12 16.09 9.52 -0.07
CA ILE A 12 15.30 10.45 -0.87
C ILE A 12 14.58 9.65 -1.94
N LEU A 13 13.26 9.69 -1.93
CA LEU A 13 12.42 9.08 -2.95
C LEU A 13 11.87 10.16 -3.88
N GLU A 14 12.12 10.01 -5.17
CA GLU A 14 11.65 10.94 -6.18
C GLU A 14 10.26 10.54 -6.71
N ALA A 15 9.56 11.51 -7.29
CA ALA A 15 8.25 11.26 -7.87
C ALA A 15 8.30 10.19 -8.97
N GLY A 16 7.34 9.27 -8.93
CA GLY A 16 7.21 8.18 -9.89
C GLY A 16 8.10 6.96 -9.61
N GLN A 17 8.97 7.01 -8.61
CA GLN A 17 9.77 5.86 -8.20
C GLN A 17 8.93 4.83 -7.44
N ARG A 18 9.38 3.56 -7.48
CA ARG A 18 8.70 2.41 -6.88
C ARG A 18 9.64 1.69 -5.94
N LEU A 19 9.46 1.94 -4.65
CA LEU A 19 10.28 1.43 -3.57
C LEU A 19 9.65 0.20 -2.94
N ALA A 20 10.30 -0.96 -3.06
CA ALA A 20 9.98 -2.13 -2.25
C ALA A 20 10.81 -2.14 -0.97
N ILE A 21 10.17 -2.41 0.16
CA ILE A 21 10.83 -2.63 1.45
C ILE A 21 10.76 -4.12 1.75
N ILE A 22 11.92 -4.74 1.88
CA ILE A 22 12.06 -6.18 2.13
C ILE A 22 12.86 -6.44 3.39
N GLY A 23 12.88 -7.68 3.84
CA GLY A 23 13.62 -8.11 5.03
C GLY A 23 12.87 -9.17 5.82
N PRO A 24 13.50 -9.75 6.85
CA PRO A 24 12.88 -10.79 7.66
C PRO A 24 11.66 -10.29 8.43
N ASN A 25 10.85 -11.22 8.94
CA ASN A 25 9.72 -10.89 9.80
C ASN A 25 10.23 -10.17 11.07
N GLY A 26 9.53 -9.12 11.47
CA GLY A 26 9.92 -8.31 12.62
C GLY A 26 11.12 -7.37 12.37
N ALA A 27 11.55 -7.18 11.13
CA ALA A 27 12.60 -6.21 10.78
C ALA A 27 12.14 -4.74 10.84
N GLY A 28 10.85 -4.48 10.98
CA GLY A 28 10.32 -3.12 11.07
C GLY A 28 9.73 -2.58 9.76
N LYS A 29 9.48 -3.43 8.76
CA LYS A 29 8.92 -3.02 7.45
C LYS A 29 7.60 -2.25 7.61
N SER A 30 6.60 -2.86 8.25
CA SER A 30 5.31 -2.20 8.51
C SER A 30 5.44 -0.96 9.40
N THR A 31 6.37 -0.97 10.35
CA THR A 31 6.66 0.20 11.19
C THR A 31 7.20 1.36 10.34
N LEU A 32 8.09 1.08 9.39
CA LEU A 32 8.59 2.10 8.47
C LEU A 32 7.47 2.68 7.60
N LEU A 33 6.58 1.85 7.07
CA LEU A 33 5.40 2.33 6.32
C LEU A 33 4.47 3.19 7.19
N LYS A 34 4.22 2.78 8.44
CA LYS A 34 3.41 3.55 9.40
C LYS A 34 4.04 4.89 9.75
N LEU A 35 5.36 4.93 9.93
CA LEU A 35 6.11 6.18 10.16
C LEU A 35 5.97 7.14 8.97
N LEU A 36 6.08 6.62 7.74
CA LEU A 36 5.91 7.41 6.52
C LEU A 36 4.48 7.97 6.42
N ALA A 37 3.47 7.12 6.62
CA ALA A 37 2.07 7.51 6.57
C ALA A 37 1.73 8.55 7.67
N GLY A 38 2.13 8.30 8.92
CA GLY A 38 1.90 9.18 10.06
C GLY A 38 2.61 10.54 9.95
N ALA A 39 3.76 10.58 9.30
CA ALA A 39 4.46 11.84 9.03
C ALA A 39 3.74 12.71 7.97
N PHE A 40 2.85 12.13 7.17
CA PHE A 40 1.98 12.85 6.25
C PHE A 40 0.69 13.31 6.93
N ASP A 41 -0.01 12.39 7.60
CA ASP A 41 -1.24 12.65 8.34
C ASP A 41 -1.33 11.71 9.56
N GLU A 42 -1.40 12.27 10.75
CA GLU A 42 -1.52 11.50 12.01
C GLU A 42 -2.79 10.63 12.07
N LYS A 43 -3.79 10.90 11.23
CA LYS A 43 -4.97 10.03 11.08
C LYS A 43 -4.64 8.70 10.38
N LEU A 44 -3.57 8.65 9.58
CA LEU A 44 -3.13 7.43 8.90
C LEU A 44 -2.30 6.53 9.82
N SER A 45 -1.52 7.12 10.73
CA SER A 45 -0.77 6.41 11.77
C SER A 45 -0.29 7.39 12.84
N ASP A 46 -0.34 6.97 14.11
CA ASP A 46 0.13 7.73 15.27
C ASP A 46 1.60 7.46 15.62
N ILE A 47 2.26 6.55 14.89
CA ILE A 47 3.65 6.17 15.14
C ILE A 47 4.59 7.29 14.67
N LYS A 48 5.51 7.70 15.55
CA LYS A 48 6.53 8.72 15.29
C LYS A 48 7.93 8.13 15.43
N PRO A 49 8.92 8.63 14.67
CA PRO A 49 10.30 8.23 14.88
C PRO A 49 10.84 8.74 16.22
N ASP A 50 11.66 7.94 16.89
CA ASP A 50 12.33 8.33 18.13
C ASP A 50 13.35 9.47 17.87
N ALA A 51 13.96 9.50 16.68
CA ALA A 51 14.89 10.52 16.25
C ALA A 51 14.82 10.70 14.72
N GLY A 52 15.29 11.87 14.25
CA GLY A 52 15.26 12.20 12.82
C GLY A 52 13.96 12.88 12.42
N CYS A 53 13.76 12.99 11.10
CA CYS A 53 12.55 13.57 10.55
C CYS A 53 12.21 12.97 9.18
N ILE A 54 10.93 12.92 8.87
CA ILE A 54 10.39 12.57 7.57
C ILE A 54 9.77 13.84 6.98
N LYS A 55 10.10 14.14 5.72
CA LYS A 55 9.58 15.31 5.03
C LYS A 55 8.93 14.90 3.72
N TRP A 56 7.71 15.31 3.52
CA TRP A 56 6.97 15.16 2.28
C TRP A 56 7.12 16.39 1.40
N ALA A 57 7.07 16.19 0.09
CA ALA A 57 6.97 17.30 -0.85
C ALA A 57 5.64 18.05 -0.66
N GLU A 58 5.64 19.35 -0.89
CA GLU A 58 4.48 20.24 -0.67
C GLU A 58 3.20 19.76 -1.39
N LYS A 59 3.36 19.17 -2.58
CA LYS A 59 2.25 18.67 -3.40
C LYS A 59 1.99 17.17 -3.24
N ALA A 60 2.60 16.53 -2.25
CA ALA A 60 2.33 15.12 -1.98
C ALA A 60 0.90 14.94 -1.49
N THR A 61 0.23 13.92 -2.01
CA THR A 61 -1.05 13.40 -1.53
C THR A 61 -0.86 11.91 -1.32
N VAL A 62 -0.97 11.45 -0.08
CA VAL A 62 -0.63 10.08 0.31
C VAL A 62 -1.89 9.26 0.51
N GLY A 63 -1.97 8.11 -0.17
CA GLY A 63 -2.91 7.05 0.12
C GLY A 63 -2.21 5.91 0.87
N TYR A 64 -2.79 5.44 1.96
CA TYR A 64 -2.23 4.37 2.76
C TYR A 64 -3.14 3.14 2.75
N TYR A 65 -2.55 2.00 2.43
CA TYR A 65 -3.17 0.68 2.50
C TYR A 65 -2.52 -0.09 3.66
N PRO A 66 -3.14 -0.13 4.85
CA PRO A 66 -2.60 -0.84 6.01
C PRO A 66 -2.77 -2.36 5.88
N GLN A 67 -1.92 -3.13 6.54
CA GLN A 67 -2.03 -4.59 6.62
C GLN A 67 -3.31 -5.03 7.33
N ASP A 68 -3.67 -4.35 8.43
CA ASP A 68 -4.91 -4.57 9.18
C ASP A 68 -5.90 -3.43 8.88
N HIS A 69 -7.05 -3.80 8.34
CA HIS A 69 -8.11 -2.88 7.91
C HIS A 69 -9.52 -3.43 8.24
N GLU A 70 -9.61 -4.44 9.09
CA GLU A 70 -10.92 -5.06 9.41
C GLU A 70 -11.89 -4.06 10.03
N ASN A 71 -11.41 -3.16 10.88
CA ASN A 71 -12.23 -2.18 11.57
C ASN A 71 -12.86 -1.14 10.62
N ASP A 72 -12.28 -0.90 9.44
CA ASP A 72 -12.82 0.04 8.44
C ASP A 72 -14.17 -0.43 7.86
N PHE A 73 -14.50 -1.70 8.03
CA PHE A 73 -15.68 -2.36 7.47
C PHE A 73 -16.73 -2.75 8.53
N ASP A 74 -16.53 -2.42 9.79
CA ASP A 74 -17.52 -2.68 10.85
C ASP A 74 -18.62 -1.60 10.90
N VAL A 75 -19.25 -1.38 9.75
CA VAL A 75 -20.32 -0.40 9.55
C VAL A 75 -21.47 -1.02 8.76
N ASP A 76 -22.69 -0.54 9.00
CA ASP A 76 -23.89 -1.07 8.32
C ASP A 76 -24.20 -0.29 7.03
N MET A 77 -23.25 -0.32 6.10
CA MET A 77 -23.34 0.30 4.78
C MET A 77 -23.25 -0.76 3.67
N ASP A 78 -23.90 -0.52 2.54
CA ASP A 78 -23.62 -1.30 1.34
C ASP A 78 -22.33 -0.83 0.65
N LEU A 79 -21.87 -1.58 -0.38
CA LEU A 79 -20.62 -1.28 -1.06
C LEU A 79 -20.65 0.11 -1.72
N THR A 80 -21.78 0.48 -2.31
CA THR A 80 -21.91 1.78 -2.99
C THR A 80 -21.89 2.93 -1.99
N GLU A 81 -22.62 2.79 -0.87
CA GLU A 81 -22.64 3.77 0.21
C GLU A 81 -21.25 3.96 0.81
N TRP A 82 -20.54 2.86 1.08
CA TRP A 82 -19.19 2.90 1.65
C TRP A 82 -18.20 3.58 0.69
N MET A 83 -18.23 3.23 -0.59
CA MET A 83 -17.34 3.83 -1.59
C MET A 83 -17.63 5.32 -1.82
N ARG A 84 -18.90 5.74 -1.76
CA ARG A 84 -19.30 7.14 -1.98
C ARG A 84 -18.64 8.11 -1.00
N GLN A 85 -18.30 7.66 0.22
CA GLN A 85 -17.61 8.49 1.22
C GLN A 85 -16.25 9.01 0.73
N TRP A 86 -15.63 8.32 -0.23
CA TRP A 86 -14.28 8.59 -0.73
C TRP A 86 -14.27 9.25 -2.11
N GLY A 87 -15.43 9.43 -2.72
CA GLY A 87 -15.58 10.14 -3.99
C GLY A 87 -15.15 11.60 -3.88
N GLN A 88 -14.65 12.14 -4.99
CA GLN A 88 -14.34 13.56 -5.12
C GLN A 88 -15.57 14.35 -5.53
N GLU A 89 -15.53 15.68 -5.38
CA GLU A 89 -16.58 16.55 -5.88
C GLU A 89 -16.76 16.35 -7.40
N GLY A 90 -17.98 16.02 -7.81
CA GLY A 90 -18.33 15.69 -9.20
C GLY A 90 -18.29 14.20 -9.56
N ASP A 91 -17.83 13.32 -8.67
CA ASP A 91 -17.93 11.87 -8.87
C ASP A 91 -19.41 11.45 -8.67
N ASP A 92 -20.04 11.02 -9.76
CA ASP A 92 -21.42 10.53 -9.76
C ASP A 92 -21.50 9.02 -9.41
N GLU A 93 -22.74 8.51 -9.33
CA GLU A 93 -22.98 7.07 -9.05
C GLU A 93 -22.35 6.17 -10.14
N GLN A 94 -22.21 6.63 -11.36
CA GLN A 94 -21.61 5.86 -12.44
C GLN A 94 -20.10 5.67 -12.20
N VAL A 95 -19.40 6.69 -11.68
CA VAL A 95 -17.98 6.60 -11.29
C VAL A 95 -17.80 5.59 -10.15
N ILE A 96 -18.65 5.63 -9.13
CA ILE A 96 -18.61 4.71 -8.01
C ILE A 96 -18.84 3.26 -8.47
N ARG A 97 -19.92 3.02 -9.23
CA ARG A 97 -20.25 1.68 -9.76
C ARG A 97 -19.19 1.19 -10.76
N GLY A 98 -18.65 2.07 -11.58
CA GLY A 98 -17.56 1.75 -12.51
C GLY A 98 -16.27 1.37 -11.77
N THR A 99 -15.99 1.99 -10.61
CA THR A 99 -14.87 1.62 -9.75
C THR A 99 -15.11 0.24 -9.13
N LEU A 100 -16.29 -0.03 -8.58
CA LEU A 100 -16.66 -1.36 -8.06
C LEU A 100 -16.54 -2.45 -9.13
N GLY A 101 -17.00 -2.19 -10.35
CA GLY A 101 -16.84 -3.13 -11.48
C GLY A 101 -15.38 -3.43 -11.82
N ARG A 102 -14.48 -2.43 -11.79
CA ARG A 102 -13.03 -2.63 -11.96
C ARG A 102 -12.39 -3.45 -10.84
N LEU A 103 -13.03 -3.47 -9.68
CA LEU A 103 -12.63 -4.26 -8.52
C LEU A 103 -13.26 -5.66 -8.50
N LEU A 104 -13.83 -6.10 -9.62
CA LEU A 104 -14.47 -7.40 -9.80
C LEU A 104 -15.72 -7.61 -8.92
N PHE A 105 -16.42 -6.53 -8.54
CA PHE A 105 -17.74 -6.64 -7.92
C PHE A 105 -18.82 -6.62 -8.98
N GLY A 106 -19.65 -7.65 -8.97
CA GLY A 106 -20.80 -7.77 -9.88
C GLY A 106 -21.97 -6.84 -9.50
N SER A 107 -22.93 -6.68 -10.40
CA SER A 107 -24.11 -5.84 -10.16
C SER A 107 -24.94 -6.27 -8.95
N ASN A 108 -24.91 -7.55 -8.57
CA ASN A 108 -25.59 -8.07 -7.40
C ASN A 108 -24.79 -7.90 -6.10
N ASP A 109 -23.48 -7.63 -6.21
CA ASP A 109 -22.62 -7.47 -5.05
C ASP A 109 -22.75 -6.07 -4.43
N VAL A 110 -23.09 -5.09 -5.24
CA VAL A 110 -23.12 -3.66 -4.81
C VAL A 110 -24.06 -3.36 -3.66
N VAL A 111 -25.06 -4.22 -3.46
CA VAL A 111 -26.04 -4.12 -2.35
C VAL A 111 -25.66 -4.96 -1.12
N LYS A 112 -24.55 -5.72 -1.19
CA LYS A 112 -24.02 -6.43 -0.02
C LYS A 112 -23.56 -5.42 1.03
N LYS A 113 -23.69 -5.82 2.30
CA LYS A 113 -23.12 -5.02 3.40
C LYS A 113 -21.61 -5.24 3.51
N VAL A 114 -20.85 -4.17 3.69
CA VAL A 114 -19.38 -4.25 3.77
C VAL A 114 -18.88 -5.13 4.91
N LYS A 115 -19.63 -5.24 5.99
CA LYS A 115 -19.30 -6.10 7.15
C LYS A 115 -19.28 -7.60 6.87
N VAL A 116 -19.97 -8.06 5.80
CA VAL A 116 -20.02 -9.49 5.45
C VAL A 116 -19.01 -9.88 4.38
N LEU A 117 -18.18 -8.95 3.93
CA LEU A 117 -17.15 -9.19 2.93
C LEU A 117 -16.05 -10.10 3.47
N SER A 118 -15.53 -10.95 2.61
CA SER A 118 -14.29 -11.71 2.86
C SER A 118 -13.07 -10.78 2.95
N GLY A 119 -11.95 -11.26 3.49
CA GLY A 119 -10.71 -10.47 3.59
C GLY A 119 -10.24 -9.96 2.22
N GLY A 120 -10.28 -10.78 1.18
CA GLY A 120 -9.94 -10.36 -0.18
C GLY A 120 -10.90 -9.32 -0.77
N GLU A 121 -12.21 -9.44 -0.52
CA GLU A 121 -13.19 -8.43 -0.92
C GLU A 121 -12.97 -7.10 -0.19
N LYS A 122 -12.68 -7.12 1.11
CA LYS A 122 -12.32 -5.93 1.90
C LYS A 122 -11.06 -5.27 1.33
N GLY A 123 -10.04 -6.06 0.99
CA GLY A 123 -8.80 -5.56 0.37
C GLY A 123 -9.07 -4.84 -0.96
N ARG A 124 -9.93 -5.42 -1.83
CA ARG A 124 -10.35 -4.77 -3.07
C ARG A 124 -11.10 -3.46 -2.82
N MET A 125 -12.01 -3.44 -1.84
CA MET A 125 -12.73 -2.21 -1.45
C MET A 125 -11.78 -1.12 -0.98
N LEU A 126 -10.79 -1.46 -0.15
CA LEU A 126 -9.78 -0.53 0.33
C LEU A 126 -8.95 0.04 -0.83
N TYR A 127 -8.58 -0.81 -1.80
CA TYR A 127 -7.92 -0.34 -3.01
C TYR A 127 -8.83 0.60 -3.82
N GLY A 128 -10.13 0.29 -3.91
CA GLY A 128 -11.12 1.18 -4.55
C GLY A 128 -11.20 2.55 -3.90
N LYS A 129 -11.17 2.62 -2.56
CA LYS A 129 -11.04 3.88 -1.82
C LYS A 129 -9.83 4.69 -2.31
N LEU A 130 -8.67 4.05 -2.46
CA LEU A 130 -7.47 4.72 -2.96
C LEU A 130 -7.62 5.19 -4.40
N LEU A 131 -8.29 4.43 -5.26
CA LEU A 131 -8.60 4.84 -6.64
C LEU A 131 -9.45 6.11 -6.70
N LEU A 132 -10.42 6.25 -5.79
CA LEU A 132 -11.29 7.45 -5.72
C LEU A 132 -10.55 8.64 -5.13
N LEU A 133 -9.72 8.43 -4.12
CA LEU A 133 -8.89 9.49 -3.50
C LEU A 133 -7.81 10.04 -4.46
N LYS A 134 -7.40 9.27 -5.48
CA LYS A 134 -6.42 9.66 -6.51
C LYS A 134 -5.10 10.22 -5.93
N PRO A 135 -4.48 9.58 -4.92
CA PRO A 135 -3.23 10.06 -4.36
C PRO A 135 -2.10 9.99 -5.40
N ASN A 136 -1.08 10.84 -5.26
CA ASN A 136 0.13 10.75 -6.08
C ASN A 136 1.26 9.95 -5.43
N VAL A 137 1.07 9.52 -4.18
CA VAL A 137 1.92 8.55 -3.47
C VAL A 137 1.04 7.47 -2.86
N LEU A 138 1.35 6.21 -3.14
CA LEU A 138 0.72 5.05 -2.50
C LEU A 138 1.71 4.38 -1.56
N ILE A 139 1.28 4.17 -0.32
CA ILE A 139 1.98 3.36 0.68
C ILE A 139 1.13 2.11 0.90
N MET A 140 1.69 0.91 0.67
CA MET A 140 0.94 -0.34 0.74
C MET A 140 1.67 -1.39 1.59
N ASP A 141 1.00 -1.88 2.62
CA ASP A 141 1.53 -2.90 3.54
C ASP A 141 0.86 -4.24 3.28
N GLU A 142 1.59 -5.17 2.65
CA GLU A 142 1.14 -6.52 2.27
C GLU A 142 -0.21 -6.53 1.51
N PRO A 143 -0.35 -5.77 0.42
CA PRO A 143 -1.66 -5.58 -0.23
C PRO A 143 -2.21 -6.86 -0.88
N THR A 144 -1.38 -7.86 -1.10
CA THR A 144 -1.76 -9.15 -1.70
C THR A 144 -2.28 -10.17 -0.67
N ASN A 145 -2.14 -9.90 0.63
CA ASN A 145 -2.60 -10.80 1.67
C ASN A 145 -4.12 -11.01 1.60
N HIS A 146 -4.52 -12.27 1.73
CA HIS A 146 -5.93 -12.70 1.71
C HIS A 146 -6.65 -12.47 0.37
N MET A 147 -5.95 -12.08 -0.70
CA MET A 147 -6.51 -11.97 -2.05
C MET A 147 -6.38 -13.29 -2.82
N ASP A 148 -7.36 -13.58 -3.68
CA ASP A 148 -7.26 -14.62 -4.68
C ASP A 148 -6.35 -14.19 -5.85
N MET A 149 -5.92 -15.16 -6.67
CA MET A 149 -4.98 -14.91 -7.77
C MET A 149 -5.49 -13.87 -8.77
N GLU A 150 -6.79 -13.89 -9.10
CA GLU A 150 -7.39 -12.94 -10.06
C GLU A 150 -7.35 -11.51 -9.51
N SER A 151 -7.61 -11.36 -8.21
CA SER A 151 -7.52 -10.07 -7.51
C SER A 151 -6.09 -9.54 -7.46
N ILE A 152 -5.09 -10.42 -7.21
CA ILE A 152 -3.67 -10.06 -7.20
C ILE A 152 -3.24 -9.59 -8.60
N GLU A 153 -3.60 -10.31 -9.66
CA GLU A 153 -3.28 -9.93 -11.04
C GLU A 153 -3.92 -8.59 -11.42
N SER A 154 -5.19 -8.39 -11.06
CA SER A 154 -5.90 -7.13 -11.29
C SER A 154 -5.24 -5.95 -10.57
N LEU A 155 -4.86 -6.13 -9.30
CA LEU A 155 -4.13 -5.12 -8.52
C LEU A 155 -2.77 -4.83 -9.15
N ASN A 156 -2.03 -5.85 -9.54
CA ASN A 156 -0.71 -5.71 -10.15
C ASN A 156 -0.78 -4.90 -11.44
N MET A 157 -1.70 -5.27 -12.37
CA MET A 157 -1.90 -4.54 -13.62
C MET A 157 -2.30 -3.07 -13.41
N ALA A 158 -3.07 -2.80 -12.38
CA ALA A 158 -3.48 -1.43 -12.05
C ALA A 158 -2.29 -0.62 -11.50
N LEU A 159 -1.45 -1.24 -10.64
CA LEU A 159 -0.24 -0.60 -10.10
C LEU A 159 0.85 -0.42 -11.16
N GLU A 160 0.99 -1.32 -12.12
CA GLU A 160 1.90 -1.13 -13.27
C GLU A 160 1.57 0.14 -14.07
N LYS A 161 0.28 0.43 -14.23
CA LYS A 161 -0.22 1.65 -14.93
C LYS A 161 -0.23 2.90 -14.05
N TYR A 162 -0.09 2.74 -12.75
CA TYR A 162 -0.06 3.86 -11.82
C TYR A 162 1.20 4.69 -12.03
N LYS A 163 1.05 6.00 -12.26
CA LYS A 163 2.15 6.91 -12.58
C LYS A 163 2.72 7.64 -11.36
N GLY A 164 2.11 7.47 -10.21
CA GLY A 164 2.60 8.05 -8.95
C GLY A 164 3.73 7.26 -8.33
N THR A 165 4.16 7.73 -7.18
CA THR A 165 5.18 7.07 -6.35
C THR A 165 4.55 5.92 -5.58
N LEU A 166 5.22 4.77 -5.56
CA LEU A 166 4.77 3.58 -4.84
C LEU A 166 5.80 3.18 -3.78
N ILE A 167 5.37 3.01 -2.54
CA ILE A 167 6.18 2.47 -1.45
C ILE A 167 5.42 1.26 -0.90
N PHE A 168 6.03 0.09 -0.91
CA PHE A 168 5.28 -1.10 -0.56
C PHE A 168 6.13 -2.18 0.11
N VAL A 169 5.44 -3.01 0.89
CA VAL A 169 5.93 -4.28 1.44
C VAL A 169 5.09 -5.38 0.84
N SER A 170 5.71 -6.43 0.33
CA SER A 170 5.04 -7.68 -0.04
C SER A 170 5.97 -8.87 0.11
N HIS A 171 5.41 -10.03 0.49
CA HIS A 171 6.09 -11.32 0.47
C HIS A 171 5.94 -12.04 -0.88
N ASP A 172 5.10 -11.53 -1.76
CA ASP A 172 4.91 -12.06 -3.11
C ASP A 172 6.05 -11.60 -4.01
N ARG A 173 6.94 -12.54 -4.38
CA ARG A 173 8.11 -12.25 -5.21
C ARG A 173 7.74 -11.76 -6.60
N GLN A 174 6.68 -12.30 -7.19
CA GLN A 174 6.23 -11.89 -8.51
C GLN A 174 5.71 -10.46 -8.49
N PHE A 175 4.93 -10.11 -7.45
CA PHE A 175 4.44 -8.76 -7.23
C PHE A 175 5.59 -7.75 -7.01
N VAL A 176 6.61 -8.11 -6.23
CA VAL A 176 7.79 -7.26 -6.05
C VAL A 176 8.56 -7.11 -7.36
N SER A 177 8.80 -8.21 -8.09
CA SER A 177 9.55 -8.22 -9.35
C SER A 177 8.92 -7.34 -10.44
N SER A 178 7.58 -7.36 -10.54
CA SER A 178 6.85 -6.60 -11.56
C SER A 178 6.81 -5.08 -11.28
N LEU A 179 6.93 -4.67 -10.02
CA LEU A 179 6.68 -3.29 -9.63
C LEU A 179 7.93 -2.54 -9.16
N ALA A 180 8.86 -3.19 -8.46
CA ALA A 180 9.98 -2.52 -7.81
C ALA A 180 11.00 -1.98 -8.82
N THR A 181 11.39 -0.71 -8.64
CA THR A 181 12.53 -0.09 -9.33
C THR A 181 13.68 0.22 -8.36
N GLN A 182 13.41 0.08 -7.07
CA GLN A 182 14.35 0.31 -5.98
C GLN A 182 13.97 -0.54 -4.79
N ILE A 183 14.96 -0.93 -4.00
CA ILE A 183 14.76 -1.82 -2.85
C ILE A 183 15.51 -1.26 -1.65
N ILE A 184 14.85 -1.25 -0.51
CA ILE A 184 15.45 -1.14 0.82
C ILE A 184 15.28 -2.48 1.51
N GLU A 185 16.40 -3.12 1.84
CA GLU A 185 16.41 -4.32 2.68
C GLU A 185 16.70 -3.93 4.13
N LEU A 186 15.81 -4.27 5.05
CA LEU A 186 16.03 -4.16 6.49
C LEU A 186 16.60 -5.48 7.00
N ASP A 187 17.73 -5.46 7.73
CA ASP A 187 18.40 -6.66 8.21
C ASP A 187 17.81 -7.26 9.51
N GLY A 188 16.85 -6.54 10.12
CA GLY A 188 16.25 -6.90 11.40
C GLY A 188 17.16 -6.74 12.63
N LYS A 189 18.35 -6.15 12.46
CA LYS A 189 19.36 -5.89 13.50
C LYS A 189 19.66 -4.40 13.68
N GLY A 190 18.87 -3.55 13.03
CA GLY A 190 19.02 -2.09 13.06
C GLY A 190 19.68 -1.51 11.80
N GLY A 191 20.21 -2.33 10.92
CA GLY A 191 20.82 -1.91 9.66
C GLY A 191 19.86 -1.99 8.48
N TYR A 192 20.25 -1.34 7.40
CA TYR A 192 19.56 -1.42 6.12
C TYR A 192 20.55 -1.38 4.95
N GLU A 193 20.14 -1.93 3.84
CA GLU A 193 20.87 -1.84 2.56
C GLU A 193 19.95 -1.30 1.48
N TYR A 194 20.49 -0.42 0.65
CA TYR A 194 19.78 0.17 -0.47
C TYR A 194 20.29 -0.40 -1.79
N TYR A 195 19.35 -0.71 -2.68
CA TYR A 195 19.66 -1.14 -4.04
C TYR A 195 18.81 -0.36 -5.06
N MET A 196 19.47 0.27 -6.02
CA MET A 196 18.83 0.89 -7.18
C MET A 196 18.78 -0.11 -8.31
N GLY A 197 17.59 -0.52 -8.71
CA GLY A 197 17.35 -1.52 -9.75
C GLY A 197 16.10 -2.37 -9.42
N ASP A 198 15.83 -3.30 -10.32
CA ASP A 198 14.74 -4.25 -10.16
C ASP A 198 15.07 -5.38 -9.17
N TYR A 199 14.08 -6.19 -8.87
CA TYR A 199 14.22 -7.28 -7.89
C TYR A 199 15.14 -8.40 -8.39
N GLU A 200 15.18 -8.69 -9.69
CA GLU A 200 16.06 -9.70 -10.27
C GLU A 200 17.53 -9.30 -10.15
N GLY A 201 17.86 -8.04 -10.46
CA GLY A 201 19.19 -7.50 -10.27
C GLY A 201 19.63 -7.49 -8.80
N TYR A 202 18.68 -7.22 -7.87
CA TYR A 202 18.94 -7.35 -6.44
C TYR A 202 19.27 -8.80 -6.05
N LEU A 203 18.51 -9.80 -6.52
CA LEU A 203 18.77 -11.21 -6.23
C LEU A 203 20.13 -11.65 -6.79
N ALA A 204 20.47 -11.24 -8.02
CA ALA A 204 21.77 -11.51 -8.63
C ALA A 204 22.92 -10.94 -7.80
N LYS A 205 22.80 -9.68 -7.33
CA LYS A 205 23.80 -9.05 -6.44
C LYS A 205 23.99 -9.82 -5.13
N LYS A 206 22.92 -10.41 -4.60
CA LYS A 206 22.95 -11.22 -3.36
C LYS A 206 23.38 -12.67 -3.58
N GLY A 207 23.57 -13.11 -4.83
CA GLY A 207 23.86 -14.51 -5.16
C GLY A 207 22.68 -15.45 -4.92
N LEU A 208 21.46 -14.94 -5.05
CA LEU A 208 20.19 -15.64 -4.81
C LEU A 208 19.38 -15.86 -6.10
N ALA A 209 19.92 -15.48 -7.25
CA ALA A 209 19.32 -15.63 -8.58
C ALA A 209 19.56 -17.02 -9.16
#